data_e36478515b3ba891441e40d24dc451db
#
_entry.id   e36478515b3ba891441e40d24dc451db
#
_cell.length_a   1.000
_cell.length_b   1.000
_cell.length_c   1.000
_cell.angle_alpha   90.00
_cell.angle_beta   90.00
_cell.angle_gamma   90.00
#
_symmetry.space_group_name_H-M   'P 1'
#
loop_
_entity.id
_entity.type
_entity.pdbx_description
1 polymer ?
#
loop_
_entity_poly.entity_id
_entity_poly.type
_entity_poly.pdbx_seq_one_letter_code
_entity_poly.pdbx_strand_id
1 'polypeptide(L)'
;VASSMYYGGAAILKRKPGKTAIYLMQPGAFGDSVAASGANQEEPFAWVDPGATVKVLSSEPIEKSGVDLQKADVVVAAGRGFGLESDLDMARALCDKLEAGLGCTRPLAEDMKWLPRETYIGVSGLMLAPKVYVAAGLSGQMQHMVGCDRAGTIFAINKDADAAVFDQCDYGIVGDIQTVLPLLVNEL
;
A
#
# COMPACT_ATOMS: atom_id res chain seq x y z
N VAL A 1 20.88 -0.76 15.95
CA VAL A 1 19.88 -1.83 16.01
C VAL A 1 18.84 -1.54 14.94
N ALA A 2 18.61 -2.48 14.04
CA ALA A 2 17.54 -2.37 13.06
C ALA A 2 16.28 -3.07 13.59
N SER A 3 15.12 -2.44 13.43
CA SER A 3 13.82 -3.00 13.79
C SER A 3 13.03 -3.25 12.50
N SER A 4 12.40 -4.40 12.40
CA SER A 4 11.52 -4.73 11.29
C SER A 4 10.28 -5.44 11.79
N MET A 5 9.19 -5.28 11.05
CA MET A 5 7.95 -6.00 11.30
C MET A 5 8.15 -7.51 11.10
N TYR A 6 7.53 -8.33 11.93
CA TYR A 6 7.59 -9.78 11.89
C TYR A 6 6.21 -10.39 12.08
N TYR A 7 5.93 -11.50 11.43
CA TYR A 7 4.61 -12.16 11.43
C TYR A 7 3.45 -11.20 11.04
N GLY A 8 3.64 -10.41 9.97
CA GLY A 8 2.59 -9.49 9.50
C GLY A 8 2.22 -8.38 10.49
N GLY A 9 3.16 -7.95 11.35
CA GLY A 9 2.91 -6.88 12.32
C GLY A 9 2.61 -7.38 13.75
N ALA A 10 2.42 -8.68 13.95
CA ALA A 10 2.17 -9.24 15.29
C ALA A 10 3.38 -9.12 16.23
N ALA A 11 4.59 -8.92 15.69
CA ALA A 11 5.80 -8.76 16.47
C ALA A 11 6.79 -7.81 15.79
N ILE A 12 7.71 -7.25 16.58
CA ILE A 12 8.83 -6.44 16.09
C ILE A 12 10.11 -7.23 16.29
N LEU A 13 10.80 -7.54 15.19
CA LEU A 13 12.11 -8.16 15.21
C LEU A 13 13.20 -7.10 15.32
N LYS A 14 13.98 -7.14 16.39
CA LYS A 14 15.15 -6.27 16.57
C LYS A 14 16.42 -7.03 16.26
N ARG A 15 17.23 -6.53 15.34
CA ARG A 15 18.51 -7.12 14.95
C ARG A 15 19.66 -6.20 15.27
N LYS A 16 20.73 -6.76 15.84
CA LYS A 16 22.01 -6.07 15.96
C LYS A 16 22.90 -6.53 14.79
N PRO A 17 23.32 -5.63 13.89
CA PRO A 17 24.17 -6.00 12.78
C PRO A 17 25.56 -6.46 13.25
N GLY A 18 26.20 -7.31 12.45
CA GLY A 18 27.60 -7.69 12.62
C GLY A 18 28.55 -6.63 12.06
N LYS A 19 29.76 -7.06 11.67
CA LYS A 19 30.79 -6.16 11.11
C LYS A 19 30.37 -5.53 9.76
N THR A 20 29.62 -6.26 8.95
CA THR A 20 29.08 -5.78 7.67
C THR A 20 27.56 -5.84 7.74
N ALA A 21 26.89 -4.76 7.37
CA ALA A 21 25.45 -4.68 7.35
C ALA A 21 24.95 -4.01 6.06
N ILE A 22 23.97 -4.62 5.42
CA ILE A 22 23.25 -4.06 4.27
C ILE A 22 21.82 -3.82 4.71
N TYR A 23 21.36 -2.57 4.57
CA TYR A 23 20.02 -2.17 4.91
C TYR A 23 19.24 -1.82 3.66
N LEU A 24 18.10 -2.51 3.45
CA LEU A 24 17.11 -2.13 2.46
C LEU A 24 16.00 -1.37 3.17
N MET A 25 15.80 -0.14 2.77
CA MET A 25 14.80 0.74 3.35
C MET A 25 13.63 0.90 2.41
N GLN A 26 12.42 0.78 2.96
CA GLN A 26 11.22 1.06 2.18
C GLN A 26 11.00 2.57 2.05
N PRO A 27 10.47 3.05 0.92
CA PRO A 27 10.03 4.44 0.77
C PRO A 27 9.08 4.84 1.91
N GLY A 28 9.20 6.05 2.42
CA GLY A 28 8.37 6.56 3.50
C GLY A 28 8.63 5.96 4.90
N ALA A 29 9.63 5.09 5.08
CA ALA A 29 9.90 4.44 6.38
C ALA A 29 10.33 5.41 7.49
N PHE A 30 10.80 6.61 7.15
CA PHE A 30 11.35 7.59 8.09
C PHE A 30 10.64 8.95 8.08
N GLY A 31 9.52 9.07 7.38
CA GLY A 31 8.82 10.35 7.24
C GLY A 31 9.70 11.42 6.54
N ASP A 32 9.41 12.67 6.81
CA ASP A 32 10.20 13.81 6.31
C ASP A 32 11.51 13.93 7.11
N SER A 33 12.53 13.21 6.67
CA SER A 33 13.86 13.36 7.25
C SER A 33 14.49 14.66 6.75
N VAL A 34 14.95 15.49 7.68
CA VAL A 34 15.79 16.65 7.33
C VAL A 34 17.11 16.11 6.78
N ALA A 35 17.43 16.47 5.54
CA ALA A 35 18.73 16.15 4.96
C ALA A 35 19.84 16.67 5.86
N ALA A 36 20.71 15.79 6.34
CA ALA A 36 21.87 16.23 7.08
C ALA A 36 22.76 17.06 6.14
N SER A 37 23.10 18.28 6.56
CA SER A 37 24.09 19.09 5.86
C SER A 37 25.47 18.46 6.09
N GLY A 38 26.00 17.76 5.11
CA GLY A 38 27.33 17.16 5.13
C GLY A 38 27.90 17.11 3.72
N ALA A 39 29.21 17.26 3.60
CA ALA A 39 29.87 17.01 2.32
C ALA A 39 29.84 15.51 2.05
N ASN A 40 29.25 15.11 0.92
CA ASN A 40 29.35 13.74 0.44
C ASN A 40 30.80 13.46 0.03
N GLN A 41 31.41 12.41 0.56
CA GLN A 41 32.64 11.87 0.06
C GLN A 41 32.32 10.79 -0.96
N GLU A 42 32.69 11.02 -2.20
CA GLU A 42 32.61 10.00 -3.26
C GLU A 42 33.99 9.33 -3.39
N GLU A 43 34.01 8.02 -3.19
CA GLU A 43 35.21 7.23 -3.41
C GLU A 43 35.02 6.38 -4.67
N PRO A 44 35.97 6.44 -5.64
CA PRO A 44 35.89 5.60 -6.82
C PRO A 44 36.10 4.12 -6.42
N PHE A 45 35.15 3.28 -6.79
CA PHE A 45 35.19 1.85 -6.57
C PHE A 45 35.42 1.14 -7.91
N ALA A 46 36.54 0.40 -8.03
CA ALA A 46 36.79 -0.40 -9.20
C ALA A 46 35.81 -1.59 -9.26
N TRP A 47 35.04 -1.69 -10.33
CA TRP A 47 34.17 -2.84 -10.56
C TRP A 47 35.05 -4.12 -10.69
N VAL A 48 34.71 -5.11 -9.85
CA VAL A 48 35.29 -6.46 -9.95
C VAL A 48 34.20 -7.36 -10.53
N ASP A 49 34.49 -7.96 -11.71
CA ASP A 49 33.55 -8.90 -12.32
C ASP A 49 33.38 -10.13 -11.39
N PRO A 50 32.19 -10.40 -10.89
CA PRO A 50 31.92 -11.53 -10.00
C PRO A 50 31.98 -12.89 -10.75
N GLY A 51 32.23 -12.92 -12.05
CA GLY A 51 32.17 -14.13 -12.86
C GLY A 51 30.75 -14.69 -12.98
N ALA A 52 29.73 -13.82 -12.88
CA ALA A 52 28.34 -14.25 -12.90
C ALA A 52 27.96 -14.88 -14.24
N THR A 53 27.31 -16.04 -14.18
CA THR A 53 26.82 -16.76 -15.37
C THR A 53 25.42 -16.28 -15.81
N VAL A 54 24.78 -15.40 -15.04
CA VAL A 54 23.47 -14.86 -15.36
C VAL A 54 23.59 -13.67 -16.30
N LYS A 55 22.95 -13.77 -17.47
CA LYS A 55 22.90 -12.72 -18.48
C LYS A 55 21.47 -12.28 -18.70
N VAL A 56 21.21 -10.96 -18.62
CA VAL A 56 19.91 -10.40 -19.00
C VAL A 56 19.79 -10.49 -20.52
N LEU A 57 18.79 -11.22 -21.01
CA LEU A 57 18.57 -11.42 -22.45
C LEU A 57 17.67 -10.32 -23.04
N SER A 58 16.66 -9.90 -22.28
CA SER A 58 15.76 -8.82 -22.66
C SER A 58 15.26 -8.10 -21.44
N SER A 59 14.90 -6.85 -21.59
CA SER A 59 14.20 -6.05 -20.58
C SER A 59 13.11 -5.26 -21.29
N GLU A 60 11.87 -5.51 -20.92
CA GLU A 60 10.71 -4.81 -21.46
C GLU A 60 10.09 -3.95 -20.36
N PRO A 61 9.82 -2.64 -20.60
CA PRO A 61 9.13 -1.81 -19.65
C PRO A 61 7.69 -2.29 -19.47
N ILE A 62 7.25 -2.40 -18.23
CA ILE A 62 5.84 -2.64 -17.93
C ILE A 62 5.14 -1.28 -17.96
N GLU A 63 4.20 -1.11 -18.90
CA GLU A 63 3.33 0.05 -18.90
C GLU A 63 2.40 -0.01 -17.70
N LYS A 64 2.62 0.87 -16.72
CA LYS A 64 1.71 1.03 -15.58
C LYS A 64 0.50 1.83 -16.03
N SER A 65 -0.66 1.20 -16.05
CA SER A 65 -1.93 1.89 -16.27
C SER A 65 -2.42 2.47 -14.93
N GLY A 66 -2.71 3.77 -14.89
CA GLY A 66 -3.31 4.43 -13.72
C GLY A 66 -2.33 5.20 -12.83
N VAL A 67 -2.84 5.65 -11.69
CA VAL A 67 -2.10 6.44 -10.70
C VAL A 67 -1.05 5.57 -9.99
N ASP A 68 0.17 6.07 -9.85
CA ASP A 68 1.21 5.40 -9.05
C ASP A 68 0.83 5.46 -7.56
N LEU A 69 0.32 4.36 -7.03
CA LEU A 69 -0.16 4.26 -5.64
C LEU A 69 0.90 4.60 -4.59
N GLN A 70 2.17 4.40 -4.90
CA GLN A 70 3.27 4.73 -3.98
C GLN A 70 3.49 6.24 -3.83
N LYS A 71 2.98 7.03 -4.78
CA LYS A 71 3.11 8.49 -4.80
C LYS A 71 1.76 9.19 -4.59
N ALA A 72 0.67 8.45 -4.53
CA ALA A 72 -0.66 9.01 -4.37
C ALA A 72 -0.84 9.59 -2.97
N ASP A 73 -1.34 10.82 -2.89
CA ASP A 73 -1.72 11.45 -1.62
C ASP A 73 -2.98 10.82 -1.03
N VAL A 74 -3.89 10.36 -1.89
CA VAL A 74 -5.13 9.70 -1.50
C VAL A 74 -5.22 8.33 -2.18
N VAL A 75 -5.58 7.32 -1.42
CA VAL A 75 -5.77 5.95 -1.92
C VAL A 75 -7.13 5.42 -1.47
N VAL A 76 -7.92 4.95 -2.43
CA VAL A 76 -9.14 4.17 -2.17
C VAL A 76 -8.81 2.70 -2.38
N ALA A 77 -9.05 1.86 -1.37
CA ALA A 77 -8.79 0.43 -1.44
C ALA A 77 -10.09 -0.38 -1.41
N ALA A 78 -10.29 -1.16 -2.46
CA ALA A 78 -11.44 -2.05 -2.58
C ALA A 78 -11.16 -3.42 -1.95
N GLY A 79 -12.12 -3.90 -1.15
CA GLY A 79 -12.09 -5.24 -0.55
C GLY A 79 -13.17 -6.17 -1.10
N ARG A 80 -13.33 -7.36 -0.51
CA ARG A 80 -14.35 -8.36 -0.91
C ARG A 80 -15.80 -7.94 -0.63
N GLY A 81 -16.03 -6.75 -0.03
CA GLY A 81 -17.35 -6.18 0.07
C GLY A 81 -17.94 -5.78 -1.29
N PHE A 82 -17.11 -5.58 -2.30
CA PHE A 82 -17.54 -5.47 -3.71
C PHE A 82 -17.93 -6.88 -4.19
N GLY A 83 -19.22 -7.05 -4.47
CA GLY A 83 -19.79 -8.35 -4.83
C GLY A 83 -19.58 -8.72 -6.30
N LEU A 84 -19.51 -7.71 -7.17
CA LEU A 84 -19.31 -7.84 -8.59
C LEU A 84 -18.17 -6.93 -9.07
N GLU A 85 -17.52 -7.29 -10.17
CA GLU A 85 -16.48 -6.46 -10.75
C GLU A 85 -17.01 -5.07 -11.17
N SER A 86 -18.26 -5.01 -11.65
CA SER A 86 -18.95 -3.75 -11.99
C SER A 86 -19.13 -2.81 -10.77
N ASP A 87 -19.15 -3.34 -9.55
CA ASP A 87 -19.26 -2.50 -8.35
C ASP A 87 -18.01 -1.61 -8.16
N LEU A 88 -16.87 -2.00 -8.75
CA LEU A 88 -15.65 -1.19 -8.73
C LEU A 88 -15.82 0.17 -9.41
N ASP A 89 -16.83 0.34 -10.25
CA ASP A 89 -17.12 1.64 -10.88
C ASP A 89 -17.47 2.72 -9.85
N MET A 90 -18.09 2.33 -8.72
CA MET A 90 -18.33 3.24 -7.60
C MET A 90 -17.00 3.68 -6.94
N ALA A 91 -16.05 2.76 -6.80
CA ALA A 91 -14.74 3.09 -6.26
C ALA A 91 -13.93 3.96 -7.23
N ARG A 92 -14.04 3.71 -8.54
CA ARG A 92 -13.43 4.55 -9.59
C ARG A 92 -14.00 5.96 -9.57
N ALA A 93 -15.33 6.08 -9.49
CA ALA A 93 -15.98 7.39 -9.38
C ALA A 93 -15.53 8.18 -8.15
N LEU A 94 -15.34 7.51 -7.01
CA LEU A 94 -14.79 8.15 -5.82
C LEU A 94 -13.31 8.54 -6.02
N CYS A 95 -12.51 7.69 -6.67
CA CYS A 95 -11.14 8.03 -7.01
C CYS A 95 -11.04 9.26 -7.90
N ASP A 96 -11.92 9.37 -8.91
CA ASP A 96 -11.96 10.53 -9.81
C ASP A 96 -12.27 11.83 -9.06
N LYS A 97 -13.19 11.77 -8.09
CA LYS A 97 -13.55 12.92 -7.25
C LYS A 97 -12.43 13.36 -6.31
N LEU A 98 -11.67 12.41 -5.79
CA LEU A 98 -10.62 12.65 -4.80
C LEU A 98 -9.21 12.76 -5.43
N GLU A 99 -9.10 12.65 -6.76
CA GLU A 99 -7.82 12.49 -7.47
C GLU A 99 -6.97 11.36 -6.85
N ALA A 100 -7.65 10.27 -6.46
CA ALA A 100 -7.08 9.16 -5.71
C ALA A 100 -6.61 8.02 -6.60
N GLY A 101 -5.67 7.23 -6.09
CA GLY A 101 -5.32 5.94 -6.67
C GLY A 101 -6.23 4.82 -6.18
N LEU A 102 -6.62 3.90 -7.09
CA LEU A 102 -7.40 2.72 -6.73
C LEU A 102 -6.49 1.54 -6.43
N GLY A 103 -6.47 1.13 -5.17
CA GLY A 103 -5.82 -0.08 -4.70
C GLY A 103 -6.82 -1.18 -4.33
N CYS A 104 -6.32 -2.35 -3.95
CA CYS A 104 -7.20 -3.45 -3.57
C CYS A 104 -6.58 -4.40 -2.54
N THR A 105 -7.44 -5.26 -2.00
CA THR A 105 -7.00 -6.42 -1.22
C THR A 105 -6.56 -7.57 -2.13
N ARG A 106 -5.73 -8.47 -1.60
CA ARG A 106 -5.19 -9.62 -2.32
C ARG A 106 -6.23 -10.43 -3.12
N PRO A 107 -7.42 -10.77 -2.57
CA PRO A 107 -8.41 -11.54 -3.32
C PRO A 107 -8.86 -10.88 -4.63
N LEU A 108 -8.99 -9.55 -4.68
CA LEU A 108 -9.43 -8.85 -5.90
C LEU A 108 -8.34 -8.87 -6.98
N ALA A 109 -7.07 -8.89 -6.59
CA ALA A 109 -5.97 -8.92 -7.54
C ALA A 109 -5.57 -10.34 -7.96
N GLU A 110 -5.48 -11.29 -7.02
CA GLU A 110 -4.92 -12.62 -7.31
C GLU A 110 -5.99 -13.68 -7.58
N ASP A 111 -7.11 -13.67 -6.84
CA ASP A 111 -8.15 -14.69 -6.97
C ASP A 111 -9.17 -14.32 -8.04
N MET A 112 -9.78 -13.14 -7.92
CA MET A 112 -10.81 -12.63 -8.83
C MET A 112 -10.22 -12.00 -10.10
N LYS A 113 -9.01 -11.45 -10.02
CA LYS A 113 -8.30 -10.75 -11.11
C LYS A 113 -9.07 -9.55 -11.66
N TRP A 114 -9.84 -8.88 -10.83
CA TRP A 114 -10.60 -7.68 -11.18
C TRP A 114 -9.71 -6.43 -11.28
N LEU A 115 -8.58 -6.44 -10.56
CA LEU A 115 -7.60 -5.36 -10.57
C LEU A 115 -6.19 -5.94 -10.79
N PRO A 116 -5.28 -5.16 -11.38
CA PRO A 116 -3.91 -5.60 -11.60
C PRO A 116 -3.20 -5.96 -10.27
N ARG A 117 -2.32 -6.95 -10.32
CA ARG A 117 -1.54 -7.38 -9.15
C ARG A 117 -0.72 -6.25 -8.53
N GLU A 118 -0.31 -5.30 -9.33
CA GLU A 118 0.47 -4.13 -8.94
C GLU A 118 -0.32 -3.15 -8.05
N THR A 119 -1.65 -3.32 -7.93
CA THR A 119 -2.52 -2.51 -7.08
C THR A 119 -2.84 -3.16 -5.72
N TYR A 120 -2.36 -4.38 -5.50
CA TYR A 120 -2.56 -5.10 -4.25
C TYR A 120 -1.75 -4.47 -3.11
N ILE A 121 -2.42 -4.20 -1.98
CA ILE A 121 -1.87 -3.56 -0.78
C ILE A 121 -1.76 -4.59 0.34
N GLY A 122 -0.62 -4.60 1.03
CA GLY A 122 -0.37 -5.49 2.17
C GLY A 122 0.96 -6.23 2.13
N VAL A 123 1.02 -7.29 2.94
CA VAL A 123 2.20 -8.17 3.04
C VAL A 123 2.56 -8.74 1.72
N SER A 124 3.46 -8.77 1.01
CA SER A 124 3.75 -9.24 -0.36
C SER A 124 3.19 -8.37 -1.48
N GLY A 125 2.55 -7.26 -1.15
CA GLY A 125 2.05 -6.26 -2.08
C GLY A 125 2.69 -4.90 -1.81
N LEU A 126 1.94 -3.84 -2.09
CA LEU A 126 2.39 -2.47 -1.85
C LEU A 126 2.33 -2.11 -0.36
N MET A 127 3.33 -1.36 0.08
CA MET A 127 3.38 -0.72 1.40
C MET A 127 3.31 0.79 1.15
N LEU A 128 2.21 1.41 1.57
CA LEU A 128 1.85 2.78 1.24
C LEU A 128 1.89 3.68 2.47
N ALA A 129 2.06 4.98 2.23
CA ALA A 129 1.97 6.01 3.26
C ALA A 129 1.24 7.25 2.70
N PRO A 130 -0.02 7.11 2.22
CA PRO A 130 -0.79 8.23 1.70
C PRO A 130 -1.19 9.18 2.83
N LYS A 131 -1.56 10.41 2.51
CA LYS A 131 -2.16 11.34 3.48
C LYS A 131 -3.54 10.83 3.94
N VAL A 132 -4.31 10.26 3.00
CA VAL A 132 -5.64 9.70 3.26
C VAL A 132 -5.77 8.33 2.63
N TYR A 133 -6.28 7.39 3.41
CA TYR A 133 -6.59 6.03 2.97
C TYR A 133 -8.06 5.71 3.22
N VAL A 134 -8.79 5.34 2.18
CA VAL A 134 -10.20 4.95 2.25
C VAL A 134 -10.32 3.44 2.07
N ALA A 135 -10.64 2.75 3.16
CA ALA A 135 -10.84 1.30 3.20
C ALA A 135 -12.30 0.96 2.90
N ALA A 136 -12.63 0.62 1.66
CA ALA A 136 -13.98 0.34 1.23
C ALA A 136 -14.27 -1.16 1.14
N GLY A 137 -15.18 -1.67 1.98
CA GLY A 137 -15.64 -3.05 1.95
C GLY A 137 -14.55 -4.10 2.20
N LEU A 138 -13.52 -3.77 2.95
CA LEU A 138 -12.49 -4.68 3.39
C LEU A 138 -12.57 -4.97 4.90
N SER A 139 -12.15 -6.16 5.33
CA SER A 139 -12.33 -6.62 6.71
C SER A 139 -11.30 -6.09 7.71
N GLY A 140 -10.20 -5.51 7.25
CA GLY A 140 -9.14 -5.01 8.14
C GLY A 140 -8.20 -6.10 8.66
N GLN A 141 -8.01 -7.18 7.90
CA GLN A 141 -7.01 -8.18 8.28
C GLN A 141 -5.61 -7.56 8.35
N MET A 142 -4.84 -7.95 9.36
CA MET A 142 -3.51 -7.39 9.63
C MET A 142 -2.59 -7.46 8.41
N GLN A 143 -2.67 -8.53 7.61
CA GLN A 143 -1.85 -8.69 6.40
C GLN A 143 -2.12 -7.61 5.34
N HIS A 144 -3.32 -7.02 5.33
CA HIS A 144 -3.64 -5.89 4.48
C HIS A 144 -3.27 -4.57 5.15
N MET A 145 -3.69 -4.40 6.41
CA MET A 145 -3.55 -3.13 7.14
C MET A 145 -2.10 -2.70 7.32
N VAL A 146 -1.15 -3.62 7.46
CA VAL A 146 0.28 -3.28 7.48
C VAL A 146 0.76 -2.59 6.20
N GLY A 147 0.03 -2.74 5.10
CA GLY A 147 0.30 -2.05 3.84
C GLY A 147 -0.14 -0.60 3.81
N CYS A 148 -0.92 -0.15 4.78
CA CYS A 148 -1.45 1.21 4.90
C CYS A 148 -1.36 1.79 6.32
N ASP A 149 -0.71 1.10 7.26
CA ASP A 149 -0.56 1.51 8.67
C ASP A 149 0.18 2.85 8.85
N ARG A 150 0.84 3.33 7.80
CA ARG A 150 1.53 4.63 7.76
C ARG A 150 0.72 5.73 7.06
N ALA A 151 -0.54 5.48 6.73
CA ALA A 151 -1.43 6.51 6.23
C ALA A 151 -1.63 7.62 7.27
N GLY A 152 -1.76 8.86 6.83
CA GLY A 152 -2.00 10.00 7.73
C GLY A 152 -3.38 9.92 8.39
N THR A 153 -4.39 9.49 7.63
CA THR A 153 -5.77 9.28 8.12
C THR A 153 -6.37 8.08 7.39
N ILE A 154 -7.00 7.20 8.14
CA ILE A 154 -7.71 6.01 7.62
C ILE A 154 -9.21 6.16 7.83
N PHE A 155 -9.96 6.18 6.72
CA PHE A 155 -11.41 6.08 6.70
C PHE A 155 -11.82 4.65 6.37
N ALA A 156 -12.77 4.06 7.10
CA ALA A 156 -13.28 2.73 6.86
C ALA A 156 -14.77 2.72 6.55
N ILE A 157 -15.18 1.94 5.56
CA ILE A 157 -16.58 1.70 5.22
C ILE A 157 -16.77 0.19 5.18
N ASN A 158 -17.61 -0.33 6.05
CA ASN A 158 -17.97 -1.75 6.08
C ASN A 158 -19.41 -1.91 6.61
N LYS A 159 -20.14 -2.87 6.06
CA LYS A 159 -21.50 -3.20 6.55
C LYS A 159 -21.49 -3.98 7.87
N ASP A 160 -20.40 -4.66 8.18
CA ASP A 160 -20.21 -5.41 9.41
C ASP A 160 -19.58 -4.47 10.46
N ALA A 161 -20.35 -4.16 11.49
CA ALA A 161 -19.92 -3.27 12.58
C ALA A 161 -18.76 -3.86 13.39
N ASP A 162 -18.60 -5.20 13.39
CA ASP A 162 -17.56 -5.92 14.11
C ASP A 162 -16.30 -6.17 13.23
N ALA A 163 -16.26 -5.60 12.03
CA ALA A 163 -15.12 -5.74 11.16
C ALA A 163 -13.85 -5.12 11.77
N ALA A 164 -12.75 -5.87 11.83
CA ALA A 164 -11.49 -5.45 12.43
C ALA A 164 -10.87 -4.17 11.83
N VAL A 165 -11.36 -3.71 10.68
CA VAL A 165 -10.95 -2.44 10.08
C VAL A 165 -11.33 -1.26 10.96
N PHE A 166 -12.42 -1.35 11.73
CA PHE A 166 -12.87 -0.28 12.62
C PHE A 166 -11.96 -0.09 13.84
N ASP A 167 -11.25 -1.13 14.27
CA ASP A 167 -10.24 -1.03 15.34
C ASP A 167 -8.95 -0.33 14.88
N GLN A 168 -8.81 -0.11 13.57
CA GLN A 168 -7.58 0.36 12.93
C GLN A 168 -7.79 1.61 12.07
N CYS A 169 -8.97 2.22 12.12
CA CYS A 169 -9.28 3.44 11.38
C CYS A 169 -9.47 4.64 12.33
N ASP A 170 -9.29 5.84 11.79
CA ASP A 170 -9.57 7.09 12.49
C ASP A 170 -11.06 7.44 12.42
N TYR A 171 -11.71 7.13 11.29
CA TYR A 171 -13.13 7.36 11.05
C TYR A 171 -13.76 6.14 10.38
N GLY A 172 -14.94 5.76 10.84
CA GLY A 172 -15.65 4.60 10.33
C GLY A 172 -17.13 4.89 10.01
N ILE A 173 -17.59 4.33 8.90
CA ILE A 173 -19.01 4.32 8.54
C ILE A 173 -19.47 2.86 8.47
N VAL A 174 -20.39 2.50 9.37
CA VAL A 174 -21.07 1.20 9.30
C VAL A 174 -22.19 1.31 8.27
N GLY A 175 -21.99 0.73 7.10
CA GLY A 175 -22.93 0.81 5.99
C GLY A 175 -22.50 -0.01 4.78
N ASP A 176 -23.45 -0.25 3.89
CA ASP A 176 -23.18 -0.93 2.63
C ASP A 176 -22.49 0.02 1.66
N ILE A 177 -21.38 -0.44 1.05
CA ILE A 177 -20.63 0.34 0.07
C ILE A 177 -21.49 0.78 -1.12
N GLN A 178 -22.48 -0.03 -1.52
CA GLN A 178 -23.39 0.29 -2.61
C GLN A 178 -24.30 1.49 -2.29
N THR A 179 -24.48 1.79 -1.01
CA THR A 179 -25.23 2.97 -0.54
C THR A 179 -24.28 4.13 -0.23
N VAL A 180 -23.19 3.84 0.49
CA VAL A 180 -22.32 4.89 1.03
C VAL A 180 -21.45 5.53 -0.06
N LEU A 181 -20.86 4.75 -0.98
CA LEU A 181 -19.95 5.30 -1.99
C LEU A 181 -20.65 6.27 -2.95
N PRO A 182 -21.87 5.97 -3.51
CA PRO A 182 -22.56 6.93 -4.34
C PRO A 182 -22.95 8.22 -3.61
N LEU A 183 -23.32 8.13 -2.33
CA LEU A 183 -23.61 9.33 -1.52
C LEU A 183 -22.37 10.19 -1.33
N LEU A 184 -21.21 9.58 -1.02
CA LEU A 184 -19.94 10.31 -0.93
C LEU A 184 -19.56 10.98 -2.24
N VAL A 185 -19.73 10.30 -3.37
CA VAL A 185 -19.43 10.86 -4.70
C VAL A 185 -20.33 12.07 -5.01
N ASN A 186 -21.56 12.07 -4.55
CA ASN A 186 -22.51 13.17 -4.77
C ASN A 186 -22.26 14.38 -3.87
N GLU A 187 -21.74 14.16 -2.65
CA GLU A 187 -21.46 15.23 -1.68
C GLU A 187 -20.10 15.91 -1.90
N LEU A 188 -19.18 15.25 -2.61
CA LEU A 188 -17.85 15.77 -2.98
C LEU A 188 -17.87 16.45 -4.36
#